data_1156737bfdfcad0b31c70dd408dc9963
#
_entry.id   1156737bfdfcad0b31c70dd408dc9963
#
_cell.length_a   1.000
_cell.length_b   1.000
_cell.length_c   1.000
_cell.angle_alpha   90.00
_cell.angle_beta   90.00
_cell.angle_gamma   90.00
#
_symmetry.space_group_name_H-M   'P 1'
#
loop_
_entity.id
_entity.type
_entity.pdbx_description
1 polymer ?
#
loop_
_entity_poly.entity_id
_entity_poly.type
_entity_poly.pdbx_seq_one_letter_code
_entity_poly.pdbx_strand_id
1 'polypeptide(L)'
;LKPEAVAKYLGLQEALKTFEKWPESSKINFIQQFADMYDVLDERFHELIQQFCKIHWVDVPLSIRDRFVEFLITLAIFQINHIEEVFTSFVTHLLPIQKKETCIDSQEQEALYKLAFKSIQRVVTCNKLSNRVLVKYCVRLFPHVRQPADKMLPFVCNLVKLAEQSNDEDTRIEIWSLIIDRLLQLDAAITDLHDEESRLSFCNNTNDSSNNCFPSPANNSNIIIESIVEEKQPIENPMETKLDQFVALILLFVGTKGGKLAEEVIQQIINKETDKNFEGLLRFLISKIEEEEINNQNNNKRKKKPFCTIFQLFLEGFDEHVLTATGVHSTPFVWFYLCSLSNENCQKMLEFLWEVIRTPIERGDWRKSQNAATFLCGFLARANYIDLEFVCSWINTISNWCFNYILENSKNEISKRNIAVNTKMVQHGIFYSTVQALLFVFCYRYEELNKEENSLSQFNLWNLDKIVFNSLNPLQHISQGVALCFLNLARRFNLFEKNTDNSSLSPKTSTHSMAEISLKHVLR
;
A
#
# COMPACT_ATOMS: atom_id res chain seq x y z
N LEU A 1 -19.71 22.20 -44.88
CA LEU A 1 -18.78 21.38 -45.69
C LEU A 1 -19.50 20.86 -46.93
N LYS A 2 -18.84 20.89 -48.12
CA LYS A 2 -19.44 20.30 -49.34
C LYS A 2 -19.60 18.78 -49.12
N PRO A 3 -20.69 18.15 -49.62
CA PRO A 3 -20.96 16.71 -49.40
C PRO A 3 -19.82 15.79 -49.80
N GLU A 4 -19.08 16.14 -50.85
CA GLU A 4 -17.87 15.41 -51.29
C GLU A 4 -16.73 15.47 -50.30
N ALA A 5 -16.53 16.59 -49.58
CA ALA A 5 -15.52 16.73 -48.57
C ALA A 5 -15.84 15.89 -47.31
N VAL A 6 -17.14 15.83 -46.96
CA VAL A 6 -17.61 14.98 -45.85
C VAL A 6 -17.40 13.49 -46.19
N ALA A 7 -17.72 13.07 -47.41
CA ALA A 7 -17.53 11.69 -47.86
C ALA A 7 -16.04 11.30 -47.84
N LYS A 8 -15.14 12.18 -48.28
CA LYS A 8 -13.67 11.96 -48.23
C LYS A 8 -13.18 11.87 -46.79
N TYR A 9 -13.69 12.73 -45.88
CA TYR A 9 -13.33 12.72 -44.48
C TYR A 9 -13.72 11.40 -43.78
N LEU A 10 -14.97 10.95 -44.01
CA LEU A 10 -15.44 9.67 -43.47
C LEU A 10 -14.68 8.48 -44.08
N GLY A 11 -14.37 8.53 -45.36
CA GLY A 11 -13.54 7.53 -46.04
C GLY A 11 -12.13 7.44 -45.45
N LEU A 12 -11.53 8.57 -45.08
CA LEU A 12 -10.22 8.60 -44.44
C LEU A 12 -10.28 8.01 -43.00
N GLN A 13 -11.29 8.34 -42.22
CA GLN A 13 -11.48 7.76 -40.89
C GLN A 13 -11.61 6.23 -40.95
N GLU A 14 -12.37 5.71 -41.89
CA GLU A 14 -12.56 4.27 -42.07
C GLU A 14 -11.26 3.60 -42.55
N ALA A 15 -10.52 4.25 -43.46
CA ALA A 15 -9.23 3.75 -43.92
C ALA A 15 -8.20 3.64 -42.79
N LEU A 16 -8.16 4.61 -41.87
CA LEU A 16 -7.25 4.59 -40.70
C LEU A 16 -7.49 3.42 -39.76
N LYS A 17 -8.71 2.89 -39.65
CA LYS A 17 -9.01 1.68 -38.84
C LYS A 17 -8.24 0.44 -39.36
N THR A 18 -7.84 0.43 -40.58
CA THR A 18 -7.09 -0.67 -41.22
C THR A 18 -5.64 -0.32 -41.53
N PHE A 19 -5.11 0.73 -40.89
CA PHE A 19 -3.77 1.26 -41.13
C PHE A 19 -2.67 0.19 -41.04
N GLU A 20 -2.78 -0.76 -40.08
CA GLU A 20 -1.84 -1.87 -39.91
C GLU A 20 -1.59 -2.65 -41.24
N LYS A 21 -2.65 -2.80 -42.08
CA LYS A 21 -2.63 -3.58 -43.33
C LYS A 21 -2.16 -2.79 -44.53
N TRP A 22 -1.88 -1.49 -44.40
CA TRP A 22 -1.45 -0.69 -45.52
C TRP A 22 -0.05 -1.06 -46.01
N PRO A 23 0.24 -0.93 -47.32
CA PRO A 23 1.60 -1.03 -47.83
C PRO A 23 2.51 0.01 -47.16
N GLU A 24 3.76 -0.36 -46.93
CA GLU A 24 4.74 0.51 -46.24
C GLU A 24 4.90 1.86 -46.95
N SER A 25 4.99 1.87 -48.28
CA SER A 25 5.07 3.10 -49.06
C SER A 25 3.87 4.03 -48.87
N SER A 26 2.67 3.46 -48.72
CA SER A 26 1.45 4.24 -48.48
C SER A 26 1.45 4.84 -47.06
N LYS A 27 1.91 4.08 -46.05
CA LYS A 27 2.08 4.57 -44.68
C LYS A 27 3.06 5.75 -44.65
N ILE A 28 4.21 5.63 -45.30
CA ILE A 28 5.24 6.67 -45.35
C ILE A 28 4.68 7.94 -46.00
N ASN A 29 4.10 7.83 -47.18
CA ASN A 29 3.54 8.97 -47.91
C ASN A 29 2.43 9.67 -47.13
N PHE A 30 1.54 8.91 -46.51
CA PHE A 30 0.45 9.46 -45.70
C PHE A 30 0.96 10.23 -44.49
N ILE A 31 1.85 9.63 -43.71
CA ILE A 31 2.39 10.27 -42.50
C ILE A 31 3.19 11.53 -42.85
N GLN A 32 3.99 11.49 -43.96
CA GLN A 32 4.75 12.66 -44.39
C GLN A 32 3.83 13.84 -44.71
N GLN A 33 2.75 13.60 -45.46
CA GLN A 33 1.80 14.66 -45.83
C GLN A 33 0.98 15.15 -44.64
N PHE A 34 0.58 14.23 -43.74
CA PHE A 34 -0.29 14.56 -42.60
C PHE A 34 0.47 15.31 -41.50
N ALA A 35 1.75 14.97 -41.29
CA ALA A 35 2.56 15.57 -40.25
C ALA A 35 2.77 17.09 -40.40
N ASP A 36 2.65 17.62 -41.61
CA ASP A 36 2.81 19.04 -41.88
C ASP A 36 1.49 19.85 -41.70
N MET A 37 0.38 19.18 -41.36
CA MET A 37 -0.97 19.78 -41.28
C MET A 37 -1.41 20.10 -39.85
N TYR A 38 -0.53 20.05 -38.86
CA TYR A 38 -0.89 20.21 -37.41
C TYR A 38 -1.58 21.53 -37.11
N ASP A 39 -1.33 22.61 -37.84
CA ASP A 39 -1.89 23.94 -37.65
C ASP A 39 -3.36 24.07 -38.07
N VAL A 40 -3.81 23.25 -39.03
CA VAL A 40 -5.19 23.22 -39.54
C VAL A 40 -6.08 22.19 -38.87
N LEU A 41 -5.50 21.29 -38.06
CA LEU A 41 -6.21 20.21 -37.36
C LEU A 41 -6.80 20.69 -36.04
N ASP A 42 -7.81 21.53 -36.12
CA ASP A 42 -8.54 22.04 -34.98
C ASP A 42 -9.60 21.06 -34.43
N GLU A 43 -10.40 21.49 -33.47
CA GLU A 43 -11.44 20.69 -32.81
C GLU A 43 -12.41 19.97 -33.79
N ARG A 44 -12.64 20.52 -34.98
CA ARG A 44 -13.51 19.90 -35.99
C ARG A 44 -12.99 18.55 -36.50
N PHE A 45 -11.69 18.27 -36.31
CA PHE A 45 -11.04 17.04 -36.73
C PHE A 45 -10.83 16.05 -35.57
N HIS A 46 -11.48 16.26 -34.44
CA HIS A 46 -11.33 15.45 -33.22
C HIS A 46 -11.43 13.93 -33.49
N GLU A 47 -12.47 13.48 -34.19
CA GLU A 47 -12.67 12.06 -34.49
C GLU A 47 -11.55 11.48 -35.36
N LEU A 48 -11.04 12.26 -36.32
CA LEU A 48 -9.92 11.85 -37.16
C LEU A 48 -8.65 11.71 -36.33
N ILE A 49 -8.35 12.69 -35.50
CA ILE A 49 -7.19 12.66 -34.60
C ILE A 49 -7.31 11.50 -33.60
N GLN A 50 -8.49 11.20 -33.11
CA GLN A 50 -8.71 10.04 -32.25
C GLN A 50 -8.33 8.72 -32.95
N GLN A 51 -8.71 8.55 -34.23
CA GLN A 51 -8.32 7.36 -34.98
C GLN A 51 -6.80 7.35 -35.24
N PHE A 52 -6.20 8.51 -35.50
CA PHE A 52 -4.77 8.64 -35.69
C PHE A 52 -3.97 8.29 -34.43
N CYS A 53 -4.40 8.75 -33.26
CA CYS A 53 -3.80 8.42 -31.96
C CYS A 53 -3.96 6.94 -31.56
N LYS A 54 -4.90 6.20 -32.15
CA LYS A 54 -5.05 4.74 -31.95
C LYS A 54 -4.06 3.89 -32.74
N ILE A 55 -3.32 4.49 -33.70
CA ILE A 55 -2.31 3.76 -34.46
C ILE A 55 -1.20 3.30 -33.51
N HIS A 56 -0.95 2.00 -33.48
CA HIS A 56 0.18 1.46 -32.72
C HIS A 56 1.49 1.83 -33.38
N TRP A 57 2.44 2.35 -32.62
CA TRP A 57 3.74 2.81 -33.16
C TRP A 57 4.57 1.70 -33.80
N VAL A 58 4.33 0.44 -33.38
CA VAL A 58 4.92 -0.74 -34.05
C VAL A 58 4.46 -0.88 -35.50
N ASP A 59 3.24 -0.44 -35.81
CA ASP A 59 2.70 -0.53 -37.19
C ASP A 59 3.20 0.60 -38.09
N VAL A 60 3.89 1.57 -37.50
CA VAL A 60 4.53 2.67 -38.22
C VAL A 60 5.95 2.24 -38.63
N PRO A 61 6.32 2.34 -39.93
CA PRO A 61 7.67 2.02 -40.38
C PRO A 61 8.75 2.77 -39.60
N LEU A 62 9.86 2.09 -39.28
CA LEU A 62 10.96 2.66 -38.50
C LEU A 62 11.49 3.97 -39.11
N SER A 63 11.54 4.03 -40.42
CA SER A 63 12.04 5.21 -41.19
C SER A 63 11.23 6.48 -40.97
N ILE A 64 9.95 6.38 -40.53
CA ILE A 64 9.06 7.52 -40.39
C ILE A 64 8.46 7.60 -38.95
N ARG A 65 8.75 6.65 -38.09
CA ARG A 65 8.18 6.57 -36.74
C ARG A 65 8.47 7.82 -35.87
N ASP A 66 9.70 8.30 -35.92
CA ASP A 66 10.08 9.50 -35.16
C ASP A 66 9.30 10.72 -35.66
N ARG A 67 9.08 10.87 -36.97
CA ARG A 67 8.28 11.98 -37.51
C ARG A 67 6.80 11.86 -37.12
N PHE A 68 6.27 10.64 -37.11
CA PHE A 68 4.90 10.39 -36.63
C PHE A 68 4.72 10.82 -35.16
N VAL A 69 5.64 10.42 -34.29
CA VAL A 69 5.59 10.78 -32.88
C VAL A 69 5.84 12.29 -32.68
N GLU A 70 6.75 12.90 -33.47
CA GLU A 70 6.98 14.34 -33.45
C GLU A 70 5.73 15.12 -33.85
N PHE A 71 4.95 14.63 -34.81
CA PHE A 71 3.67 15.20 -35.17
C PHE A 71 2.69 15.16 -33.96
N LEU A 72 2.58 14.02 -33.25
CA LEU A 72 1.73 13.93 -32.06
C LEU A 72 2.16 14.91 -30.94
N ILE A 73 3.46 15.06 -30.72
CA ILE A 73 4.01 16.03 -29.77
C ILE A 73 3.63 17.45 -30.17
N THR A 74 3.85 17.80 -31.45
CA THR A 74 3.52 19.11 -31.98
C THR A 74 2.02 19.39 -31.87
N LEU A 75 1.20 18.42 -32.21
CA LEU A 75 -0.26 18.52 -32.08
C LEU A 75 -0.68 18.80 -30.64
N ALA A 76 -0.15 18.07 -29.64
CA ALA A 76 -0.47 18.29 -28.23
C ALA A 76 -0.05 19.68 -27.70
N ILE A 77 1.04 20.25 -28.27
CA ILE A 77 1.55 21.55 -27.85
C ILE A 77 0.73 22.70 -28.48
N PHE A 78 0.39 22.59 -29.75
CA PHE A 78 -0.28 23.67 -30.50
C PHE A 78 -1.81 23.56 -30.48
N GLN A 79 -2.35 22.35 -30.41
CA GLN A 79 -3.81 22.08 -30.43
C GLN A 79 -4.24 21.40 -29.13
N ILE A 80 -4.41 22.20 -28.09
CA ILE A 80 -4.70 21.70 -26.73
C ILE A 80 -5.98 20.84 -26.66
N ASN A 81 -6.92 21.04 -27.59
CA ASN A 81 -8.15 20.27 -27.66
C ASN A 81 -7.92 18.77 -27.97
N HIS A 82 -6.75 18.40 -28.47
CA HIS A 82 -6.37 17.01 -28.77
C HIS A 82 -5.39 16.41 -27.76
N ILE A 83 -5.10 17.09 -26.69
CA ILE A 83 -4.10 16.66 -25.70
C ILE A 83 -4.48 15.33 -25.04
N GLU A 84 -5.77 15.09 -24.80
CA GLU A 84 -6.27 13.87 -24.20
C GLU A 84 -6.05 12.64 -25.08
N GLU A 85 -6.30 12.76 -26.38
CA GLU A 85 -6.08 11.70 -27.37
C GLU A 85 -4.61 11.36 -27.51
N VAL A 86 -3.76 12.41 -27.54
CA VAL A 86 -2.31 12.24 -27.63
C VAL A 86 -1.77 11.56 -26.38
N PHE A 87 -2.18 11.99 -25.16
CA PHE A 87 -1.75 11.30 -23.95
C PHE A 87 -2.30 9.88 -23.84
N THR A 88 -3.50 9.61 -24.36
CA THR A 88 -4.00 8.23 -24.49
C THR A 88 -3.03 7.38 -25.31
N SER A 89 -2.55 7.91 -26.45
CA SER A 89 -1.55 7.22 -27.28
C SER A 89 -0.24 7.02 -26.52
N PHE A 90 0.31 8.06 -25.90
CA PHE A 90 1.60 7.98 -25.21
C PHE A 90 1.57 7.00 -24.03
N VAL A 91 0.54 7.06 -23.17
CA VAL A 91 0.39 6.17 -22.02
C VAL A 91 0.10 4.72 -22.45
N THR A 92 -0.66 4.52 -23.56
CA THR A 92 -0.84 3.19 -24.14
C THR A 92 0.50 2.55 -24.52
N HIS A 93 1.48 3.33 -24.98
CA HIS A 93 2.81 2.83 -25.35
C HIS A 93 3.76 2.65 -24.15
N LEU A 94 3.32 2.96 -22.92
CA LEU A 94 3.96 2.50 -21.68
C LEU A 94 3.48 1.09 -21.25
N LEU A 95 2.41 0.56 -21.87
CA LEU A 95 1.97 -0.81 -21.68
C LEU A 95 2.77 -1.76 -22.58
N PRO A 96 2.97 -3.02 -22.17
CA PRO A 96 3.58 -4.03 -23.01
C PRO A 96 2.67 -4.34 -24.21
N ILE A 97 3.23 -4.33 -25.41
CA ILE A 97 2.48 -4.58 -26.63
C ILE A 97 2.35 -6.09 -26.81
N GLN A 98 1.09 -6.56 -26.80
CA GLN A 98 0.77 -7.96 -27.08
C GLN A 98 0.17 -8.05 -28.49
N LYS A 99 0.96 -8.48 -29.45
CA LYS A 99 0.44 -8.92 -30.76
C LYS A 99 0.16 -10.42 -30.72
N LYS A 100 -1.02 -10.82 -31.20
CA LYS A 100 -1.47 -12.22 -31.21
C LYS A 100 -0.59 -13.15 -32.04
N GLU A 101 0.19 -12.63 -33.00
CA GLU A 101 0.90 -13.43 -34.00
C GLU A 101 2.43 -13.24 -34.03
N THR A 102 2.98 -12.20 -33.39
CA THR A 102 4.42 -11.94 -33.34
C THR A 102 4.85 -11.43 -31.97
N CYS A 103 5.75 -12.15 -31.31
CA CYS A 103 6.46 -11.61 -30.17
C CYS A 103 7.31 -10.42 -30.61
N ILE A 104 7.05 -9.24 -30.08
CA ILE A 104 7.89 -8.07 -30.31
C ILE A 104 9.23 -8.33 -29.60
N ASP A 105 10.33 -8.01 -30.27
CA ASP A 105 11.64 -8.11 -29.65
C ASP A 105 11.72 -7.20 -28.42
N SER A 106 12.36 -7.70 -27.37
CA SER A 106 12.57 -6.97 -26.12
C SER A 106 13.29 -5.62 -26.35
N GLN A 107 14.17 -5.55 -27.33
CA GLN A 107 14.88 -4.30 -27.69
C GLN A 107 13.93 -3.29 -28.35
N GLU A 108 13.03 -3.74 -29.22
CA GLU A 108 12.03 -2.86 -29.83
C GLU A 108 11.03 -2.34 -28.79
N GLN A 109 10.58 -3.20 -27.86
CA GLN A 109 9.69 -2.79 -26.78
C GLN A 109 10.33 -1.70 -25.90
N GLU A 110 11.59 -1.87 -25.53
CA GLU A 110 12.33 -0.87 -24.74
C GLU A 110 12.55 0.44 -25.51
N ALA A 111 12.78 0.37 -26.82
CA ALA A 111 12.89 1.56 -27.68
C ALA A 111 11.56 2.34 -27.72
N LEU A 112 10.43 1.64 -27.77
CA LEU A 112 9.10 2.27 -27.73
C LEU A 112 8.83 2.93 -26.37
N TYR A 113 9.20 2.29 -25.26
CA TYR A 113 9.11 2.91 -23.95
C TYR A 113 9.92 4.21 -23.86
N LYS A 114 11.17 4.19 -24.32
CA LYS A 114 12.03 5.39 -24.35
C LYS A 114 11.42 6.51 -25.19
N LEU A 115 10.85 6.15 -26.33
CA LEU A 115 10.19 7.11 -27.22
C LEU A 115 8.95 7.73 -26.53
N ALA A 116 8.14 6.91 -25.86
CA ALA A 116 6.98 7.38 -25.09
C ALA A 116 7.38 8.32 -23.94
N PHE A 117 8.39 7.96 -23.15
CA PHE A 117 8.92 8.82 -22.09
C PHE A 117 9.39 10.17 -22.61
N LYS A 118 10.21 10.16 -23.68
CA LYS A 118 10.71 11.39 -24.30
C LYS A 118 9.57 12.28 -24.80
N SER A 119 8.53 11.67 -25.35
CA SER A 119 7.35 12.38 -25.87
C SER A 119 6.55 13.03 -24.76
N ILE A 120 6.25 12.28 -23.70
CA ILE A 120 5.55 12.78 -22.51
C ILE A 120 6.33 13.94 -21.90
N GLN A 121 7.63 13.77 -21.67
CA GLN A 121 8.49 14.78 -21.05
C GLN A 121 8.51 16.10 -21.86
N ARG A 122 8.53 16.01 -23.19
CA ARG A 122 8.51 17.20 -24.04
C ARG A 122 7.20 17.97 -23.92
N VAL A 123 6.05 17.29 -23.98
CA VAL A 123 4.73 17.95 -23.86
C VAL A 123 4.54 18.56 -22.46
N VAL A 124 4.89 17.83 -21.40
CA VAL A 124 4.80 18.29 -20.02
C VAL A 124 5.73 19.49 -19.76
N THR A 125 6.92 19.51 -20.34
CA THR A 125 7.84 20.66 -20.21
C THR A 125 7.29 21.91 -20.88
N CYS A 126 6.60 21.77 -22.01
CA CYS A 126 5.99 22.90 -22.72
C CYS A 126 4.71 23.40 -22.04
N ASN A 127 3.93 22.51 -21.44
CA ASN A 127 2.67 22.86 -20.79
C ASN A 127 2.48 22.09 -19.46
N LYS A 128 2.69 22.77 -18.33
CA LYS A 128 2.55 22.15 -17.00
C LYS A 128 1.14 21.66 -16.69
N LEU A 129 0.10 22.24 -17.26
CA LEU A 129 -1.27 21.76 -17.06
C LEU A 129 -1.51 20.37 -17.63
N SER A 130 -0.67 19.94 -18.57
CA SER A 130 -0.73 18.60 -19.14
C SER A 130 -0.35 17.48 -18.16
N ASN A 131 0.29 17.79 -17.02
CA ASN A 131 0.55 16.83 -15.95
C ASN A 131 -0.73 16.18 -15.42
N ARG A 132 -1.77 16.97 -15.20
CA ARG A 132 -3.09 16.46 -14.74
C ARG A 132 -3.72 15.51 -15.75
N VAL A 133 -3.57 15.83 -17.05
CA VAL A 133 -4.05 14.97 -18.13
C VAL A 133 -3.26 13.67 -18.16
N LEU A 134 -1.93 13.74 -18.01
CA LEU A 134 -1.06 12.56 -17.91
C LEU A 134 -1.52 11.62 -16.81
N VAL A 135 -1.66 12.12 -15.58
CA VAL A 135 -2.09 11.29 -14.43
C VAL A 135 -3.48 10.69 -14.66
N LYS A 136 -4.44 11.48 -15.15
CA LYS A 136 -5.78 10.99 -15.53
C LYS A 136 -5.71 9.76 -16.43
N TYR A 137 -4.82 9.78 -17.44
CA TYR A 137 -4.68 8.66 -18.37
C TYR A 137 -3.84 7.50 -17.81
N CYS A 138 -2.88 7.77 -16.93
CA CYS A 138 -2.22 6.71 -16.15
C CYS A 138 -3.22 5.92 -15.31
N VAL A 139 -4.15 6.61 -14.63
CA VAL A 139 -5.23 5.97 -13.86
C VAL A 139 -6.16 5.16 -14.76
N ARG A 140 -6.61 5.77 -15.87
CA ARG A 140 -7.59 5.16 -16.80
C ARG A 140 -7.07 3.91 -17.51
N LEU A 141 -5.80 3.91 -17.88
CA LEU A 141 -5.17 2.84 -18.64
C LEU A 141 -4.43 1.83 -17.77
N PHE A 142 -4.45 2.02 -16.45
CA PHE A 142 -3.84 1.05 -15.54
C PHE A 142 -4.50 -0.32 -15.69
N PRO A 143 -3.72 -1.40 -15.90
CA PRO A 143 -4.28 -2.74 -16.03
C PRO A 143 -5.09 -3.15 -14.79
N HIS A 144 -6.25 -3.73 -15.02
CA HIS A 144 -7.10 -4.21 -13.91
C HIS A 144 -6.36 -5.29 -13.10
N VAL A 145 -6.60 -5.34 -11.78
CA VAL A 145 -5.92 -6.27 -10.85
C VAL A 145 -6.04 -7.76 -11.24
N ARG A 146 -7.06 -8.14 -12.00
CA ARG A 146 -7.23 -9.50 -12.53
C ARG A 146 -6.44 -9.77 -13.82
N GLN A 147 -5.82 -8.75 -14.42
CA GLN A 147 -4.97 -8.96 -15.60
C GLN A 147 -3.68 -9.70 -15.20
N PRO A 148 -3.05 -10.45 -16.13
CA PRO A 148 -1.80 -11.17 -15.86
C PRO A 148 -0.66 -10.23 -15.44
N ALA A 149 0.31 -10.80 -14.71
CA ALA A 149 1.47 -10.06 -14.20
C ALA A 149 2.32 -9.43 -15.31
N ASP A 150 2.46 -10.13 -16.43
CA ASP A 150 3.20 -9.67 -17.62
C ASP A 150 2.65 -8.40 -18.27
N LYS A 151 1.39 -8.06 -18.01
CA LYS A 151 0.79 -6.78 -18.44
C LYS A 151 0.93 -5.69 -17.39
N MET A 152 0.77 -6.04 -16.12
CA MET A 152 0.69 -5.09 -15.03
C MET A 152 2.09 -4.60 -14.59
N LEU A 153 3.01 -5.52 -14.34
CA LEU A 153 4.32 -5.19 -13.78
C LEU A 153 5.18 -4.29 -14.69
N PRO A 154 5.27 -4.52 -16.01
CA PRO A 154 5.99 -3.59 -16.88
C PRO A 154 5.41 -2.18 -16.86
N PHE A 155 4.09 -2.06 -16.78
CA PHE A 155 3.44 -0.74 -16.68
C PHE A 155 3.78 -0.06 -15.35
N VAL A 156 3.74 -0.79 -14.23
CA VAL A 156 4.17 -0.27 -12.92
C VAL A 156 5.63 0.19 -12.96
N CYS A 157 6.54 -0.61 -13.53
CA CYS A 157 7.94 -0.22 -13.71
C CYS A 157 8.06 1.09 -14.50
N ASN A 158 7.27 1.23 -15.57
CA ASN A 158 7.27 2.44 -16.36
C ASN A 158 6.66 3.63 -15.62
N LEU A 159 5.64 3.43 -14.78
CA LEU A 159 5.12 4.50 -13.92
C LEU A 159 6.15 4.95 -12.88
N VAL A 160 6.89 4.02 -12.26
CA VAL A 160 7.99 4.38 -11.35
C VAL A 160 9.05 5.21 -12.07
N LYS A 161 9.47 4.78 -13.29
CA LYS A 161 10.41 5.56 -14.11
C LYS A 161 9.86 6.95 -14.44
N LEU A 162 8.57 7.05 -14.75
CA LEU A 162 7.91 8.31 -15.08
C LEU A 162 7.87 9.25 -13.86
N ALA A 163 7.52 8.74 -12.68
CA ALA A 163 7.53 9.49 -11.43
C ALA A 163 8.93 10.03 -11.09
N GLU A 164 9.96 9.19 -11.24
CA GLU A 164 11.35 9.57 -10.94
C GLU A 164 11.99 10.51 -11.99
N GLN A 165 11.42 10.60 -13.18
CA GLN A 165 11.81 11.57 -14.19
C GLN A 165 11.01 12.88 -14.12
N SER A 166 9.93 12.92 -13.36
CA SER A 166 9.11 14.11 -13.22
C SER A 166 9.84 15.20 -12.45
N ASN A 167 9.81 16.43 -13.00
CA ASN A 167 10.29 17.63 -12.30
C ASN A 167 9.19 18.28 -11.45
N ASP A 168 7.97 17.77 -11.52
CA ASP A 168 6.79 18.24 -10.81
C ASP A 168 6.48 17.29 -9.64
N GLU A 169 6.55 17.82 -8.43
CA GLU A 169 6.38 17.03 -7.20
C GLU A 169 4.94 16.51 -7.07
N ASP A 170 3.94 17.31 -7.44
CA ASP A 170 2.53 16.92 -7.38
C ASP A 170 2.27 15.71 -8.31
N THR A 171 2.78 15.77 -9.54
CA THR A 171 2.68 14.64 -10.49
C THR A 171 3.35 13.38 -9.95
N ARG A 172 4.50 13.52 -9.30
CA ARG A 172 5.24 12.42 -8.68
C ARG A 172 4.42 11.78 -7.57
N ILE A 173 3.84 12.58 -6.68
CA ILE A 173 2.99 12.13 -5.58
C ILE A 173 1.76 11.41 -6.14
N GLU A 174 1.06 11.99 -7.11
CA GLU A 174 -0.15 11.40 -7.70
C GLU A 174 0.14 10.05 -8.40
N ILE A 175 1.28 9.90 -9.08
CA ILE A 175 1.67 8.62 -9.70
C ILE A 175 1.98 7.57 -8.62
N TRP A 176 2.70 7.93 -7.56
CA TRP A 176 2.98 7.02 -6.45
C TRP A 176 1.72 6.65 -5.67
N SER A 177 0.81 7.60 -5.44
CA SER A 177 -0.51 7.37 -4.87
C SER A 177 -1.28 6.32 -5.68
N LEU A 178 -1.29 6.44 -7.01
CA LEU A 178 -1.88 5.45 -7.91
C LEU A 178 -1.23 4.07 -7.77
N ILE A 179 0.10 3.98 -7.71
CA ILE A 179 0.83 2.71 -7.58
C ILE A 179 0.46 2.03 -6.25
N ILE A 180 0.45 2.79 -5.15
CA ILE A 180 0.09 2.29 -3.81
C ILE A 180 -1.37 1.82 -3.79
N ASP A 181 -2.30 2.60 -4.33
CA ASP A 181 -3.72 2.23 -4.41
C ASP A 181 -3.90 0.90 -5.15
N ARG A 182 -3.22 0.70 -6.29
CA ARG A 182 -3.33 -0.55 -7.05
C ARG A 182 -2.69 -1.75 -6.36
N LEU A 183 -1.62 -1.53 -5.61
CA LEU A 183 -1.02 -2.57 -4.77
C LEU A 183 -2.00 -3.03 -3.68
N LEU A 184 -2.65 -2.09 -3.00
CA LEU A 184 -3.65 -2.38 -1.97
C LEU A 184 -4.88 -3.09 -2.54
N GLN A 185 -5.36 -2.67 -3.72
CA GLN A 185 -6.47 -3.34 -4.39
C GLN A 185 -6.14 -4.80 -4.76
N LEU A 186 -4.90 -5.08 -5.13
CA LEU A 186 -4.46 -6.44 -5.42
C LEU A 186 -4.41 -7.30 -4.14
N ASP A 187 -3.86 -6.77 -3.04
CA ASP A 187 -3.78 -7.44 -1.75
C ASP A 187 -5.20 -7.75 -1.20
N ALA A 188 -6.09 -6.78 -1.22
CA ALA A 188 -7.49 -6.94 -0.82
C ALA A 188 -8.25 -7.98 -1.68
N ALA A 189 -8.02 -7.98 -3.00
CA ALA A 189 -8.67 -8.94 -3.90
C ALA A 189 -8.26 -10.40 -3.64
N ILE A 190 -7.05 -10.63 -3.15
CA ILE A 190 -6.57 -11.98 -2.74
C ILE A 190 -7.29 -12.40 -1.46
N THR A 191 -7.42 -11.50 -0.49
CA THR A 191 -8.14 -11.78 0.76
C THR A 191 -9.61 -12.15 0.50
N ASP A 192 -10.28 -11.41 -0.37
CA ASP A 192 -11.67 -11.71 -0.75
C ASP A 192 -11.80 -13.11 -1.37
N LEU A 193 -10.85 -13.53 -2.19
CA LEU A 193 -10.84 -14.88 -2.79
C LEU A 193 -10.68 -15.98 -1.72
N HIS A 194 -9.77 -15.80 -0.76
CA HIS A 194 -9.58 -16.75 0.34
C HIS A 194 -10.83 -16.85 1.23
N ASP A 195 -11.51 -15.75 1.49
CA ASP A 195 -12.76 -15.73 2.24
C ASP A 195 -13.89 -16.44 1.49
N GLU A 196 -14.00 -16.26 0.18
CA GLU A 196 -14.97 -16.97 -0.66
C GLU A 196 -14.70 -18.47 -0.71
N GLU A 197 -13.46 -18.90 -0.89
CA GLU A 197 -13.06 -20.32 -0.87
C GLU A 197 -13.34 -20.98 0.49
N SER A 198 -13.07 -20.25 1.58
CA SER A 198 -13.36 -20.72 2.94
C SER A 198 -14.87 -20.89 3.17
N ARG A 199 -15.71 -19.98 2.67
CA ARG A 199 -17.18 -20.10 2.73
C ARG A 199 -17.71 -21.26 1.91
N LEU A 200 -17.18 -21.46 0.69
CA LEU A 200 -17.59 -22.55 -0.19
C LEU A 200 -17.21 -23.92 0.38
N SER A 201 -16.03 -24.05 0.98
CA SER A 201 -15.59 -25.28 1.64
C SER A 201 -16.46 -25.62 2.86
N PHE A 202 -16.92 -24.60 3.60
CA PHE A 202 -17.84 -24.78 4.73
C PHE A 202 -19.23 -25.24 4.27
N CYS A 203 -19.75 -24.70 3.17
CA CYS A 203 -21.03 -25.11 2.58
C CYS A 203 -21.02 -26.54 2.01
N ASN A 204 -19.90 -26.97 1.45
CA ASN A 204 -19.76 -28.33 0.91
C ASN A 204 -19.69 -29.42 2.00
N ASN A 205 -19.19 -29.08 3.21
CA ASN A 205 -19.13 -29.98 4.35
C ASN A 205 -20.44 -30.08 5.14
N THR A 206 -21.47 -29.28 4.84
CA THR A 206 -22.77 -29.29 5.53
C THR A 206 -23.80 -30.22 4.88
N ASN A 207 -23.48 -30.88 3.76
CA ASN A 207 -24.39 -31.82 3.09
C ASN A 207 -24.35 -33.27 3.59
N ASP A 208 -23.50 -33.59 4.58
CA ASP A 208 -23.53 -34.87 5.25
C ASP A 208 -23.77 -34.74 6.76
N SER A 209 -25.01 -35.16 7.13
CA SER A 209 -25.42 -35.60 8.46
C SER A 209 -25.64 -34.54 9.57
N SER A 210 -26.92 -34.31 9.81
CA SER A 210 -27.44 -34.02 11.16
C SER A 210 -26.65 -34.73 12.27
N ASN A 211 -25.90 -33.98 13.06
CA ASN A 211 -25.80 -34.17 14.52
C ASN A 211 -25.00 -33.08 15.19
N ASN A 212 -25.64 -32.47 16.19
CA ASN A 212 -25.08 -31.53 17.14
C ASN A 212 -23.78 -32.03 17.76
N CYS A 213 -22.71 -31.23 17.71
CA CYS A 213 -21.69 -31.25 18.76
C CYS A 213 -20.88 -29.95 18.76
N PHE A 214 -21.08 -29.14 19.80
CA PHE A 214 -20.12 -28.13 20.22
C PHE A 214 -18.82 -28.82 20.67
N PRO A 215 -17.62 -28.35 20.27
CA PRO A 215 -16.38 -28.88 20.82
C PRO A 215 -16.14 -28.31 22.22
N SER A 216 -16.16 -29.16 23.22
CA SER A 216 -15.64 -28.91 24.57
C SER A 216 -14.12 -28.92 24.56
N PRO A 217 -13.45 -28.09 25.39
CA PRO A 217 -12.01 -28.11 25.51
C PRO A 217 -11.60 -29.09 26.63
N ALA A 218 -11.09 -30.24 26.28
CA ALA A 218 -10.23 -31.02 27.19
C ALA A 218 -9.49 -32.16 26.49
N ASN A 219 -8.22 -32.22 26.83
CA ASN A 219 -7.31 -33.36 26.88
C ASN A 219 -6.35 -33.60 25.70
N ASN A 220 -5.10 -33.23 26.01
CA ASN A 220 -3.89 -33.78 25.45
C ASN A 220 -3.91 -35.31 25.46
N SER A 221 -3.75 -35.94 24.33
CA SER A 221 -3.06 -37.22 24.19
C SER A 221 -2.61 -37.39 22.74
N ASN A 222 -1.32 -37.69 22.60
CA ASN A 222 -0.61 -38.02 21.39
C ASN A 222 -1.34 -39.09 20.56
N ILE A 223 -1.80 -38.71 19.39
CA ILE A 223 -2.06 -39.70 18.34
C ILE A 223 -1.24 -39.22 17.14
N ILE A 224 -0.12 -39.92 16.94
CA ILE A 224 0.65 -39.93 15.69
C ILE A 224 -0.25 -40.63 14.66
N ILE A 225 -0.91 -39.83 13.84
CA ILE A 225 -1.48 -40.32 12.59
C ILE A 225 -0.45 -39.99 11.52
N GLU A 226 0.37 -40.97 11.17
CA GLU A 226 1.04 -41.02 9.89
C GLU A 226 -0.03 -41.12 8.79
N SER A 227 -0.61 -39.99 8.42
CA SER A 227 -1.26 -39.85 7.13
C SER A 227 -0.17 -39.47 6.14
N ILE A 228 0.05 -40.34 5.19
CA ILE A 228 0.80 -40.10 3.95
C ILE A 228 0.16 -38.85 3.32
N VAL A 229 0.69 -37.69 3.65
CA VAL A 229 0.46 -36.45 2.90
C VAL A 229 1.32 -36.60 1.66
N GLU A 230 0.71 -37.04 0.55
CA GLU A 230 1.26 -36.69 -0.75
C GLU A 230 1.52 -35.20 -0.71
N GLU A 231 2.77 -34.78 -0.76
CA GLU A 231 3.19 -33.40 -1.00
C GLU A 231 2.60 -32.97 -2.36
N LYS A 232 1.34 -32.54 -2.34
CA LYS A 232 0.84 -31.70 -3.43
C LYS A 232 1.72 -30.47 -3.40
N GLN A 233 2.56 -30.32 -4.43
CA GLN A 233 3.24 -29.04 -4.67
C GLN A 233 2.19 -27.94 -4.54
N PRO A 234 2.44 -26.88 -3.76
CA PRO A 234 1.50 -25.79 -3.61
C PRO A 234 1.16 -25.29 -5.02
N ILE A 235 -0.10 -25.33 -5.39
CA ILE A 235 -0.58 -24.73 -6.63
C ILE A 235 -0.37 -23.23 -6.41
N GLU A 236 0.69 -22.68 -7.01
CA GLU A 236 0.98 -21.26 -6.92
C GLU A 236 -0.23 -20.49 -7.44
N ASN A 237 -0.85 -19.71 -6.56
CA ASN A 237 -1.94 -18.81 -6.95
C ASN A 237 -1.33 -17.65 -7.77
N PRO A 238 -1.69 -17.53 -9.06
CA PRO A 238 -1.07 -16.50 -9.91
C PRO A 238 -1.30 -15.08 -9.43
N MET A 239 -2.30 -14.83 -8.58
CA MET A 239 -2.52 -13.50 -7.97
C MET A 239 -1.55 -13.26 -6.80
N GLU A 240 -1.25 -14.26 -5.99
CA GLU A 240 -0.27 -14.17 -4.91
C GLU A 240 1.13 -13.94 -5.47
N THR A 241 1.54 -14.73 -6.46
CA THR A 241 2.83 -14.55 -7.16
C THR A 241 2.96 -13.13 -7.73
N LYS A 242 1.88 -12.59 -8.32
CA LYS A 242 1.85 -11.22 -8.83
C LYS A 242 1.98 -10.19 -7.71
N LEU A 243 1.31 -10.38 -6.56
CA LEU A 243 1.45 -9.51 -5.39
C LEU A 243 2.90 -9.51 -4.88
N ASP A 244 3.50 -10.70 -4.74
CA ASP A 244 4.89 -10.84 -4.31
C ASP A 244 5.86 -10.11 -5.24
N GLN A 245 5.67 -10.24 -6.55
CA GLN A 245 6.46 -9.53 -7.54
C GLN A 245 6.25 -8.01 -7.45
N PHE A 246 5.02 -7.56 -7.25
CA PHE A 246 4.73 -6.12 -7.12
C PHE A 246 5.34 -5.55 -5.84
N VAL A 247 5.19 -6.23 -4.69
CA VAL A 247 5.82 -5.84 -3.42
C VAL A 247 7.34 -5.83 -3.58
N ALA A 248 7.94 -6.86 -4.18
CA ALA A 248 9.38 -6.94 -4.42
C ALA A 248 9.90 -5.76 -5.26
N LEU A 249 9.14 -5.31 -6.26
CA LEU A 249 9.46 -4.14 -7.06
C LEU A 249 9.51 -2.86 -6.22
N ILE A 250 8.52 -2.67 -5.33
CA ILE A 250 8.49 -1.51 -4.43
C ILE A 250 9.64 -1.57 -3.42
N LEU A 251 9.91 -2.75 -2.83
CA LEU A 251 11.03 -2.94 -1.90
C LEU A 251 12.38 -2.69 -2.58
N LEU A 252 12.53 -3.11 -3.83
CA LEU A 252 13.71 -2.82 -4.64
C LEU A 252 13.90 -1.30 -4.82
N PHE A 253 12.84 -0.59 -5.19
CA PHE A 253 12.87 0.87 -5.30
C PHE A 253 13.27 1.54 -4.00
N VAL A 254 12.57 1.21 -2.90
CA VAL A 254 12.81 1.79 -1.57
C VAL A 254 14.23 1.48 -1.08
N GLY A 255 14.70 0.24 -1.24
CA GLY A 255 16.02 -0.18 -0.82
C GLY A 255 17.15 0.48 -1.62
N THR A 256 16.99 0.58 -2.94
CA THR A 256 17.97 1.22 -3.82
C THR A 256 18.10 2.72 -3.50
N LYS A 257 16.98 3.42 -3.42
CA LYS A 257 16.98 4.86 -3.08
C LYS A 257 17.38 5.13 -1.63
N GLY A 258 17.13 4.18 -0.72
CA GLY A 258 17.55 4.23 0.69
C GLY A 258 19.02 3.92 0.93
N GLY A 259 19.77 3.50 -0.10
CA GLY A 259 21.20 3.18 0.00
C GLY A 259 21.51 1.95 0.85
N LYS A 260 20.54 1.09 1.12
CA LYS A 260 20.69 -0.13 1.94
C LYS A 260 20.67 -1.43 1.15
N LEU A 261 20.46 -1.39 -0.16
CA LEU A 261 20.67 -2.57 -0.98
C LEU A 261 22.19 -2.79 -1.13
N ALA A 262 22.66 -3.89 -0.56
CA ALA A 262 24.06 -4.27 -0.73
C ALA A 262 24.35 -4.50 -2.22
N GLU A 263 25.52 -4.06 -2.69
CA GLU A 263 25.93 -4.21 -4.08
C GLU A 263 25.90 -5.67 -4.54
N GLU A 264 26.18 -6.60 -3.63
CA GLU A 264 26.08 -8.05 -3.83
C GLU A 264 24.65 -8.50 -4.18
N VAL A 265 23.62 -7.93 -3.50
CA VAL A 265 22.20 -8.22 -3.78
C VAL A 265 21.80 -7.64 -5.13
N ILE A 266 22.28 -6.44 -5.45
CA ILE A 266 22.09 -5.80 -6.75
C ILE A 266 22.66 -6.70 -7.86
N GLN A 267 23.90 -7.18 -7.70
CA GLN A 267 24.54 -8.07 -8.67
C GLN A 267 23.84 -9.43 -8.77
N GLN A 268 23.32 -9.96 -7.66
CA GLN A 268 22.53 -11.21 -7.70
C GLN A 268 21.23 -11.05 -8.48
N ILE A 269 20.56 -9.92 -8.36
CA ILE A 269 19.33 -9.61 -9.12
C ILE A 269 19.66 -9.48 -10.62
N ILE A 270 20.76 -8.82 -10.94
CA ILE A 270 21.21 -8.62 -12.33
C ILE A 270 21.65 -9.95 -12.98
N ASN A 271 22.32 -10.83 -12.21
CA ASN A 271 22.92 -12.07 -12.75
C ASN A 271 21.96 -13.27 -12.76
N LYS A 272 20.89 -13.25 -11.95
CA LYS A 272 19.83 -14.27 -12.09
C LYS A 272 19.02 -13.92 -13.33
N GLU A 273 18.61 -14.93 -14.12
CA GLU A 273 17.62 -14.81 -15.21
C GLU A 273 16.24 -14.38 -14.66
N THR A 274 16.25 -13.51 -13.68
CA THR A 274 15.06 -12.92 -13.08
C THR A 274 14.49 -11.88 -14.03
N ASP A 275 13.21 -11.79 -14.01
CA ASP A 275 12.32 -10.95 -14.79
C ASP A 275 13.02 -9.67 -15.32
N LYS A 276 13.13 -9.54 -16.63
CA LYS A 276 13.77 -8.41 -17.33
C LYS A 276 13.25 -7.04 -16.89
N ASN A 277 12.05 -6.99 -16.31
CA ASN A 277 11.46 -5.79 -15.74
C ASN A 277 12.21 -5.30 -14.51
N PHE A 278 12.60 -6.21 -13.62
CA PHE A 278 13.37 -5.89 -12.41
C PHE A 278 14.77 -5.38 -12.77
N GLU A 279 15.44 -6.07 -13.68
CA GLU A 279 16.76 -5.64 -14.17
C GLU A 279 16.69 -4.26 -14.81
N GLY A 280 15.72 -4.03 -15.68
CA GLY A 280 15.53 -2.74 -16.36
C GLY A 280 15.21 -1.59 -15.42
N LEU A 281 14.40 -1.84 -14.35
CA LEU A 281 14.12 -0.85 -13.32
C LEU A 281 15.35 -0.57 -12.46
N LEU A 282 16.06 -1.61 -12.03
CA LEU A 282 17.24 -1.48 -11.19
C LEU A 282 18.34 -0.68 -11.88
N ARG A 283 18.67 -1.00 -13.16
CA ARG A 283 19.64 -0.24 -13.94
C ARG A 283 19.26 1.23 -14.07
N PHE A 284 17.97 1.50 -14.28
CA PHE A 284 17.46 2.87 -14.33
C PHE A 284 17.65 3.60 -13.00
N LEU A 285 17.31 2.96 -11.86
CA LEU A 285 17.44 3.59 -10.53
C LEU A 285 18.90 3.87 -10.18
N ILE A 286 19.82 2.94 -10.50
CA ILE A 286 21.26 3.12 -10.29
C ILE A 286 21.77 4.32 -11.11
N SER A 287 21.43 4.38 -12.40
CA SER A 287 21.86 5.50 -13.25
C SER A 287 21.35 6.85 -12.75
N LYS A 288 20.15 6.89 -12.15
CA LYS A 288 19.61 8.12 -11.57
C LYS A 288 20.33 8.54 -10.29
N ILE A 289 20.73 7.60 -9.44
CA ILE A 289 21.53 7.90 -8.26
C ILE A 289 22.89 8.47 -8.66
N GLU A 290 23.57 7.86 -9.63
CA GLU A 290 24.84 8.34 -10.15
C GLU A 290 24.73 9.75 -10.74
N GLU A 291 23.66 10.04 -11.53
CA GLU A 291 23.38 11.39 -12.03
C GLU A 291 23.17 12.41 -10.91
N GLU A 292 22.42 12.05 -9.85
CA GLU A 292 22.17 12.90 -8.69
C GLU A 292 23.47 13.17 -7.89
N GLU A 293 24.34 12.18 -7.74
CA GLU A 293 25.64 12.32 -7.05
C GLU A 293 26.58 13.25 -7.81
N ILE A 294 26.70 13.10 -9.13
CA ILE A 294 27.51 13.98 -9.98
C ILE A 294 27.03 15.43 -9.91
N ASN A 295 25.71 15.63 -9.99
CA ASN A 295 25.10 16.96 -9.90
C ASN A 295 25.29 17.61 -8.54
N ASN A 296 25.27 16.83 -7.45
CA ASN A 296 25.50 17.31 -6.09
C ASN A 296 26.98 17.69 -5.84
N GLN A 297 27.94 16.98 -6.44
CA GLN A 297 29.36 17.31 -6.39
C GLN A 297 29.65 18.64 -7.10
N ASN A 298 28.97 18.90 -8.23
CA ASN A 298 29.20 20.11 -9.03
C ASN A 298 28.55 21.39 -8.42
N ASN A 299 27.52 21.26 -7.58
CA ASN A 299 26.71 22.40 -7.15
C ASN A 299 26.92 22.88 -5.71
N ASN A 300 27.83 22.37 -4.92
CA ASN A 300 28.09 22.82 -3.51
C ASN A 300 26.83 23.14 -2.67
N LYS A 301 25.63 22.76 -3.11
CA LYS A 301 24.36 22.98 -2.42
C LYS A 301 24.10 21.87 -1.42
N ARG A 302 23.75 22.27 -0.20
CA ARG A 302 23.37 21.39 0.91
C ARG A 302 22.53 20.22 0.38
N LYS A 303 23.08 19.00 0.52
CA LYS A 303 22.43 17.74 0.21
C LYS A 303 21.09 17.67 0.95
N LYS A 304 19.96 17.92 0.28
CA LYS A 304 18.69 17.37 0.76
C LYS A 304 18.88 15.87 0.72
N LYS A 305 18.79 15.22 1.87
CA LYS A 305 18.88 13.75 1.91
C LYS A 305 17.74 13.22 1.02
N PRO A 306 18.02 12.55 -0.10
CA PRO A 306 16.98 12.08 -1.03
C PRO A 306 15.98 11.14 -0.34
N PHE A 307 16.40 10.57 0.77
CA PHE A 307 15.63 9.63 1.57
C PHE A 307 14.46 10.26 2.35
N CYS A 308 14.59 11.49 2.86
CA CYS A 308 13.49 12.19 3.52
C CYS A 308 12.32 12.43 2.55
N THR A 309 12.65 12.67 1.28
CA THR A 309 11.63 12.86 0.24
C THR A 309 10.83 11.59 -0.05
N ILE A 310 11.48 10.40 -0.06
CA ILE A 310 10.80 9.12 -0.28
C ILE A 310 9.91 8.75 0.90
N PHE A 311 10.43 8.92 2.12
CA PHE A 311 9.63 8.64 3.32
C PHE A 311 8.37 9.51 3.36
N GLN A 312 8.50 10.79 3.06
CA GLN A 312 7.35 11.70 3.02
C GLN A 312 6.31 11.29 1.97
N LEU A 313 6.77 10.96 0.77
CA LEU A 313 5.92 10.48 -0.32
C LEU A 313 5.13 9.22 0.06
N PHE A 314 5.81 8.25 0.69
CA PHE A 314 5.16 7.01 1.14
C PHE A 314 4.26 7.25 2.36
N LEU A 315 4.56 8.24 3.20
CA LEU A 315 3.71 8.61 4.33
C LEU A 315 2.40 9.23 3.86
N GLU A 316 2.42 10.06 2.82
CA GLU A 316 1.20 10.61 2.20
C GLU A 316 0.33 9.49 1.60
N GLY A 317 0.92 8.57 0.84
CA GLY A 317 0.20 7.40 0.31
C GLY A 317 -0.31 6.47 1.42
N PHE A 318 0.38 6.38 2.55
CA PHE A 318 -0.09 5.65 3.73
C PHE A 318 -1.33 6.28 4.34
N ASP A 319 -1.31 7.59 4.53
CA ASP A 319 -2.43 8.34 5.10
C ASP A 319 -3.67 8.26 4.22
N GLU A 320 -3.50 8.40 2.92
CA GLU A 320 -4.59 8.44 1.96
C GLU A 320 -5.21 7.07 1.71
N HIS A 321 -4.39 6.05 1.55
CA HIS A 321 -4.83 4.74 1.07
C HIS A 321 -4.77 3.64 2.12
N VAL A 322 -3.64 3.48 2.84
CA VAL A 322 -3.45 2.34 3.75
C VAL A 322 -4.34 2.44 4.98
N LEU A 323 -4.43 3.62 5.59
CA LEU A 323 -5.28 3.82 6.76
C LEU A 323 -6.78 3.73 6.47
N THR A 324 -7.18 3.82 5.21
CA THR A 324 -8.58 3.70 4.79
C THR A 324 -8.91 2.33 4.21
N ALA A 325 -7.90 1.52 3.87
CA ALA A 325 -8.07 0.20 3.28
C ALA A 325 -8.62 -0.85 4.26
N THR A 326 -9.31 -1.84 3.72
CA THR A 326 -9.79 -3.03 4.42
C THR A 326 -9.34 -4.29 3.68
N GLY A 327 -9.14 -5.40 4.40
CA GLY A 327 -8.75 -6.67 3.79
C GLY A 327 -7.32 -6.69 3.24
N VAL A 328 -6.43 -5.87 3.79
CA VAL A 328 -5.03 -5.75 3.35
C VAL A 328 -4.12 -6.39 4.39
N HIS A 329 -3.28 -7.35 3.97
CA HIS A 329 -2.43 -8.12 4.88
C HIS A 329 -0.93 -7.98 4.62
N SER A 330 -0.51 -7.98 3.35
CA SER A 330 0.91 -8.04 2.96
C SER A 330 1.51 -6.65 2.69
N THR A 331 0.76 -5.78 2.06
CA THR A 331 1.20 -4.44 1.66
C THR A 331 1.73 -3.58 2.82
N PRO A 332 1.14 -3.58 4.05
CA PRO A 332 1.65 -2.77 5.16
C PRO A 332 3.10 -3.03 5.54
N PHE A 333 3.66 -4.21 5.22
CA PHE A 333 5.06 -4.53 5.50
C PHE A 333 6.05 -3.71 4.68
N VAL A 334 5.65 -3.10 3.58
CA VAL A 334 6.45 -2.14 2.82
C VAL A 334 6.87 -0.97 3.72
N TRP A 335 5.96 -0.46 4.57
CA TRP A 335 6.27 0.63 5.52
C TRP A 335 7.14 0.18 6.68
N PHE A 336 7.03 -1.09 7.09
CA PHE A 336 7.97 -1.65 8.08
C PHE A 336 9.39 -1.64 7.52
N TYR A 337 9.58 -2.06 6.27
CA TYR A 337 10.88 -2.00 5.61
C TYR A 337 11.38 -0.55 5.45
N LEU A 338 10.54 0.36 4.99
CA LEU A 338 10.86 1.79 4.87
C LEU A 338 11.32 2.39 6.20
N CYS A 339 10.67 2.03 7.31
CA CYS A 339 11.06 2.45 8.65
C CYS A 339 12.38 1.83 9.11
N SER A 340 12.66 0.57 8.73
CA SER A 340 13.93 -0.10 9.10
C SER A 340 15.17 0.58 8.54
N LEU A 341 15.01 1.44 7.56
CA LEU A 341 16.11 2.14 6.90
C LEU A 341 16.68 3.29 7.75
N SER A 342 15.90 3.86 8.68
CA SER A 342 16.35 4.95 9.54
C SER A 342 15.52 5.04 10.82
N ASN A 343 16.17 5.26 11.97
CA ASN A 343 15.48 5.52 13.24
C ASN A 343 14.60 6.78 13.17
N GLU A 344 15.00 7.78 12.39
CA GLU A 344 14.20 8.99 12.16
C GLU A 344 12.86 8.67 11.48
N ASN A 345 12.85 7.70 10.55
CA ASN A 345 11.62 7.25 9.91
C ASN A 345 10.70 6.52 10.87
N CYS A 346 11.27 5.67 11.75
CA CYS A 346 10.50 5.00 12.82
C CYS A 346 9.80 6.03 13.70
N GLN A 347 10.56 7.03 14.15
CA GLN A 347 10.03 8.09 15.01
C GLN A 347 8.91 8.85 14.31
N LYS A 348 9.14 9.34 13.09
CA LYS A 348 8.15 10.10 12.31
C LYS A 348 6.88 9.28 12.02
N MET A 349 7.05 7.98 11.71
CA MET A 349 5.91 7.09 11.46
C MET A 349 5.04 6.92 12.70
N LEU A 350 5.65 6.68 13.86
CA LEU A 350 4.92 6.52 15.10
C LEU A 350 4.28 7.83 15.59
N GLU A 351 4.97 8.96 15.45
CA GLU A 351 4.42 10.28 15.74
C GLU A 351 3.21 10.59 14.87
N PHE A 352 3.31 10.32 13.56
CA PHE A 352 2.20 10.47 12.63
C PHE A 352 1.00 9.59 13.02
N LEU A 353 1.21 8.29 13.25
CA LEU A 353 0.16 7.36 13.69
C LEU A 353 -0.50 7.82 14.99
N TRP A 354 0.33 8.26 15.94
CA TRP A 354 -0.13 8.74 17.22
C TRP A 354 -0.96 10.03 17.09
N GLU A 355 -0.59 10.92 16.19
CA GLU A 355 -1.38 12.11 15.90
C GLU A 355 -2.74 11.75 15.30
N VAL A 356 -2.79 10.83 14.34
CA VAL A 356 -4.05 10.33 13.76
C VAL A 356 -4.94 9.70 14.83
N ILE A 357 -4.37 8.96 15.80
CA ILE A 357 -5.13 8.37 16.91
C ILE A 357 -5.73 9.44 17.84
N ARG A 358 -4.95 10.48 18.17
CA ARG A 358 -5.35 11.51 19.14
C ARG A 358 -6.25 12.58 18.56
N THR A 359 -6.16 12.85 17.27
CA THR A 359 -6.93 13.94 16.65
C THR A 359 -8.41 13.57 16.65
N PRO A 360 -9.27 14.37 17.29
CA PRO A 360 -10.70 14.12 17.27
C PRO A 360 -11.21 14.32 15.85
N ILE A 361 -11.56 13.22 15.21
CA ILE A 361 -12.07 13.22 13.86
C ILE A 361 -13.51 13.76 13.90
N GLU A 362 -13.79 14.76 13.09
CA GLU A 362 -15.14 15.23 12.85
C GLU A 362 -15.99 14.03 12.40
N ARG A 363 -17.12 13.85 13.04
CA ARG A 363 -18.15 12.82 12.89
C ARG A 363 -18.00 11.93 11.65
N GLY A 364 -17.41 10.76 11.79
CA GLY A 364 -17.55 9.67 10.82
C GLY A 364 -16.35 8.79 10.57
N ASP A 365 -15.12 9.22 10.80
CA ASP A 365 -13.94 8.48 10.36
C ASP A 365 -13.09 7.88 11.50
N TRP A 366 -13.74 7.41 12.56
CA TRP A 366 -13.09 6.68 13.65
C TRP A 366 -12.34 5.42 13.17
N ARG A 367 -12.68 4.90 11.97
CA ARG A 367 -12.01 3.76 11.35
C ARG A 367 -10.55 4.06 11.04
N LYS A 368 -10.24 5.25 10.56
CA LYS A 368 -8.86 5.67 10.28
C LYS A 368 -8.01 5.65 11.55
N SER A 369 -8.53 6.19 12.66
CA SER A 369 -7.84 6.14 13.96
C SER A 369 -7.70 4.72 14.50
N GLN A 370 -8.70 3.86 14.29
CA GLN A 370 -8.64 2.45 14.67
C GLN A 370 -7.58 1.69 13.87
N ASN A 371 -7.51 1.91 12.55
CA ASN A 371 -6.48 1.32 11.69
C ASN A 371 -5.09 1.84 12.07
N ALA A 372 -4.96 3.13 12.39
CA ALA A 372 -3.71 3.71 12.89
C ALA A 372 -3.26 3.05 14.21
N ALA A 373 -4.17 2.80 15.15
CA ALA A 373 -3.87 2.09 16.39
C ALA A 373 -3.45 0.63 16.12
N THR A 374 -4.12 -0.04 15.16
CA THR A 374 -3.77 -1.41 14.75
C THR A 374 -2.39 -1.47 14.10
N PHE A 375 -2.08 -0.53 13.22
CA PHE A 375 -0.75 -0.46 12.60
C PHE A 375 0.33 -0.14 13.63
N LEU A 376 0.09 0.83 14.52
CA LEU A 376 1.02 1.22 15.58
C LEU A 376 1.36 0.02 16.48
N CYS A 377 0.36 -0.74 16.93
CA CYS A 377 0.61 -1.91 17.76
C CYS A 377 1.33 -3.03 17.00
N GLY A 378 0.95 -3.28 15.75
CA GLY A 378 1.60 -4.26 14.89
C GLY A 378 3.07 -3.91 14.66
N PHE A 379 3.37 -2.63 14.47
CA PHE A 379 4.71 -2.11 14.26
C PHE A 379 5.57 -2.25 15.54
N LEU A 380 5.12 -1.73 16.68
CA LEU A 380 5.84 -1.83 17.95
C LEU A 380 6.06 -3.29 18.39
N ALA A 381 5.10 -4.18 18.10
CA ALA A 381 5.22 -5.58 18.45
C ALA A 381 6.24 -6.34 17.58
N ARG A 382 6.24 -6.11 16.25
CA ARG A 382 6.93 -6.97 15.28
C ARG A 382 8.22 -6.40 14.70
N ALA A 383 8.47 -5.10 14.82
CA ALA A 383 9.67 -4.46 14.31
C ALA A 383 10.88 -4.76 15.22
N ASN A 384 11.54 -5.88 15.00
CA ASN A 384 12.65 -6.38 15.83
C ASN A 384 13.93 -5.50 15.76
N TYR A 385 13.98 -4.57 14.81
CA TYR A 385 15.08 -3.61 14.66
C TYR A 385 14.91 -2.36 15.55
N ILE A 386 13.82 -2.26 16.32
CA ILE A 386 13.56 -1.16 17.24
C ILE A 386 14.04 -1.55 18.63
N ASP A 387 14.82 -0.67 19.27
CA ASP A 387 15.33 -0.86 20.61
C ASP A 387 14.20 -0.97 21.64
N LEU A 388 14.38 -1.83 22.65
CA LEU A 388 13.36 -2.07 23.68
C LEU A 388 13.07 -0.81 24.50
N GLU A 389 14.06 0.03 24.77
CA GLU A 389 13.88 1.32 25.45
C GLU A 389 12.93 2.24 24.67
N PHE A 390 13.04 2.27 23.35
CA PHE A 390 12.15 3.02 22.49
C PHE A 390 10.71 2.46 22.54
N VAL A 391 10.55 1.13 22.56
CA VAL A 391 9.23 0.48 22.74
C VAL A 391 8.64 0.85 24.10
N CYS A 392 9.43 0.79 25.17
CA CYS A 392 9.00 1.18 26.53
C CYS A 392 8.53 2.64 26.59
N SER A 393 9.22 3.56 25.92
CA SER A 393 8.83 4.97 25.83
C SER A 393 7.45 5.16 25.19
N TRP A 394 7.17 4.39 24.13
CA TRP A 394 5.86 4.40 23.47
C TRP A 394 4.76 3.73 24.31
N ILE A 395 5.05 2.61 24.97
CA ILE A 395 4.11 2.00 25.93
C ILE A 395 3.74 3.02 27.02
N ASN A 396 4.73 3.74 27.55
CA ASN A 396 4.49 4.78 28.55
C ASN A 396 3.62 5.93 28.00
N THR A 397 3.88 6.36 26.77
CA THR A 397 3.09 7.42 26.11
C THR A 397 1.63 7.00 25.93
N ILE A 398 1.40 5.77 25.42
CA ILE A 398 0.06 5.23 25.18
C ILE A 398 -0.68 5.02 26.51
N SER A 399 -0.02 4.44 27.52
CA SER A 399 -0.64 4.16 28.81
C SER A 399 -1.01 5.45 29.55
N ASN A 400 -0.16 6.48 29.52
CA ASN A 400 -0.47 7.78 30.09
C ASN A 400 -1.69 8.42 29.44
N TRP A 401 -1.79 8.33 28.10
CA TRP A 401 -2.97 8.83 27.41
C TRP A 401 -4.24 8.06 27.81
N CYS A 402 -4.19 6.73 27.87
CA CYS A 402 -5.32 5.90 28.30
C CYS A 402 -5.75 6.25 29.73
N PHE A 403 -4.80 6.43 30.62
CA PHE A 403 -5.07 6.80 32.00
C PHE A 403 -5.72 8.19 32.13
N ASN A 404 -5.21 9.19 31.41
CA ASN A 404 -5.80 10.53 31.38
C ASN A 404 -7.22 10.51 30.80
N TYR A 405 -7.44 9.74 29.71
CA TYR A 405 -8.76 9.55 29.13
C TYR A 405 -9.78 9.03 30.13
N ILE A 406 -9.39 8.04 30.96
CA ILE A 406 -10.24 7.50 32.00
C ILE A 406 -10.59 8.58 33.05
N LEU A 407 -9.60 9.37 33.50
CA LEU A 407 -9.81 10.44 34.47
C LEU A 407 -10.79 11.51 33.99
N GLU A 408 -10.74 11.87 32.73
CA GLU A 408 -11.64 12.84 32.11
C GLU A 408 -13.07 12.31 31.95
N ASN A 409 -13.22 11.03 31.60
CA ASN A 409 -14.52 10.43 31.28
C ASN A 409 -15.20 9.75 32.48
N SER A 410 -14.47 9.35 33.52
CA SER A 410 -15.05 8.72 34.70
C SER A 410 -16.05 9.63 35.47
N LYS A 411 -15.85 10.93 35.40
CA LYS A 411 -16.75 11.92 36.01
C LYS A 411 -18.10 12.04 35.29
N ASN A 412 -18.10 11.78 33.96
CA ASN A 412 -19.27 11.92 33.11
C ASN A 412 -20.18 10.67 33.12
N GLU A 413 -19.66 9.49 33.43
CA GLU A 413 -20.42 8.23 33.42
C GLU A 413 -21.32 8.04 34.68
N ILE A 414 -20.98 8.67 35.79
CA ILE A 414 -21.80 8.60 37.02
C ILE A 414 -23.23 9.12 36.76
N SER A 415 -23.39 10.01 35.81
CA SER A 415 -24.67 10.62 35.41
C SER A 415 -25.45 9.83 34.33
N LYS A 416 -24.87 8.80 33.70
CA LYS A 416 -25.43 8.15 32.49
C LYS A 416 -25.50 6.61 32.58
N ARG A 417 -26.04 6.06 33.68
CA ARG A 417 -26.03 4.61 33.95
C ARG A 417 -26.80 3.68 33.00
N ASN A 418 -27.50 4.18 31.98
CA ASN A 418 -28.37 3.39 31.10
C ASN A 418 -28.11 3.55 29.61
N ILE A 419 -26.84 3.72 29.18
CA ILE A 419 -26.52 3.84 27.78
C ILE A 419 -26.28 2.44 27.16
N ALA A 420 -26.94 2.14 26.03
CA ALA A 420 -26.80 0.88 25.33
C ALA A 420 -25.32 0.62 24.88
N VAL A 421 -24.91 -0.65 24.84
CA VAL A 421 -23.53 -1.08 24.52
C VAL A 421 -23.03 -0.47 23.19
N ASN A 422 -23.88 -0.42 22.16
CA ASN A 422 -23.53 0.16 20.87
C ASN A 422 -23.20 1.67 20.95
N THR A 423 -23.81 2.40 21.86
CA THR A 423 -23.54 3.83 22.06
C THR A 423 -22.17 4.05 22.72
N LYS A 424 -21.77 3.14 23.63
CA LYS A 424 -20.44 3.17 24.25
C LYS A 424 -19.32 2.91 23.24
N MET A 425 -19.51 1.97 22.30
CA MET A 425 -18.53 1.72 21.24
C MET A 425 -18.33 2.94 20.35
N VAL A 426 -19.40 3.64 20.00
CA VAL A 426 -19.30 4.87 19.21
C VAL A 426 -18.60 5.99 19.99
N GLN A 427 -18.87 6.11 21.30
CA GLN A 427 -18.33 7.17 22.14
C GLN A 427 -16.86 6.94 22.53
N HIS A 428 -16.47 5.69 22.82
CA HIS A 428 -15.16 5.33 23.37
C HIS A 428 -14.33 4.40 22.45
N GLY A 429 -14.71 4.26 21.17
CA GLY A 429 -14.09 3.33 20.23
C GLY A 429 -12.59 3.51 20.09
N ILE A 430 -12.13 4.77 20.02
CA ILE A 430 -10.70 5.10 19.94
C ILE A 430 -9.96 4.66 21.21
N PHE A 431 -10.55 4.89 22.38
CA PHE A 431 -9.99 4.43 23.65
C PHE A 431 -9.85 2.91 23.68
N TYR A 432 -10.89 2.17 23.28
CA TYR A 432 -10.84 0.71 23.26
C TYR A 432 -9.79 0.18 22.27
N SER A 433 -9.70 0.77 21.08
CA SER A 433 -8.66 0.41 20.10
C SER A 433 -7.25 0.69 20.62
N THR A 434 -7.07 1.79 21.33
CA THR A 434 -5.78 2.18 21.92
C THR A 434 -5.40 1.26 23.09
N VAL A 435 -6.35 0.89 23.94
CA VAL A 435 -6.13 -0.12 25.01
C VAL A 435 -5.80 -1.47 24.39
N GLN A 436 -6.51 -1.90 23.34
CA GLN A 436 -6.18 -3.14 22.64
C GLN A 436 -4.76 -3.12 22.09
N ALA A 437 -4.35 -2.00 21.47
CA ALA A 437 -3.00 -1.80 20.97
C ALA A 437 -1.95 -1.91 22.08
N LEU A 438 -2.17 -1.24 23.21
CA LEU A 438 -1.29 -1.28 24.38
C LEU A 438 -1.11 -2.71 24.91
N LEU A 439 -2.23 -3.42 25.14
CA LEU A 439 -2.20 -4.78 25.67
C LEU A 439 -1.58 -5.77 24.67
N PHE A 440 -1.79 -5.58 23.37
CA PHE A 440 -1.19 -6.41 22.33
C PHE A 440 0.33 -6.28 22.34
N VAL A 441 0.88 -5.04 22.34
CA VAL A 441 2.32 -4.80 22.40
C VAL A 441 2.91 -5.39 23.68
N PHE A 442 2.27 -5.16 24.80
CA PHE A 442 2.70 -5.72 26.09
C PHE A 442 2.77 -7.25 26.05
N CYS A 443 1.71 -7.92 25.59
CA CYS A 443 1.68 -9.38 25.50
C CYS A 443 2.74 -9.93 24.54
N TYR A 444 2.96 -9.26 23.42
CA TYR A 444 3.89 -9.72 22.39
C TYR A 444 5.35 -9.59 22.83
N ARG A 445 5.71 -8.46 23.45
CA ARG A 445 7.07 -8.14 23.92
C ARG A 445 7.34 -8.56 25.35
N TYR A 446 6.39 -9.22 26.01
CA TYR A 446 6.47 -9.50 27.45
C TYR A 446 7.77 -10.20 27.87
N GLU A 447 8.23 -11.19 27.11
CA GLU A 447 9.46 -11.92 27.43
C GLU A 447 10.71 -11.04 27.40
N GLU A 448 10.76 -10.06 26.49
CA GLU A 448 11.85 -9.08 26.40
C GLU A 448 11.75 -8.08 27.56
N LEU A 449 10.57 -7.54 27.79
CA LEU A 449 10.29 -6.58 28.86
C LEU A 449 10.58 -7.13 30.25
N ASN A 450 10.36 -8.43 30.47
CA ASN A 450 10.57 -9.07 31.76
C ASN A 450 12.04 -9.43 32.05
N LYS A 451 12.93 -9.37 31.05
CA LYS A 451 14.38 -9.63 31.23
C LYS A 451 15.13 -8.43 31.80
N GLU A 452 14.55 -7.25 31.79
CA GLU A 452 15.17 -6.06 32.37
C GLU A 452 15.11 -6.08 33.91
N GLU A 453 16.22 -5.70 34.55
CA GLU A 453 16.38 -5.73 36.03
C GLU A 453 15.33 -4.87 36.78
N ASN A 454 14.71 -3.88 36.12
CA ASN A 454 13.73 -2.97 36.69
C ASN A 454 12.30 -3.18 36.13
N SER A 455 12.01 -4.33 35.54
CA SER A 455 10.75 -4.59 34.83
C SER A 455 9.48 -4.36 35.68
N LEU A 456 9.46 -4.80 36.95
CA LEU A 456 8.32 -4.64 37.84
C LEU A 456 8.05 -3.17 38.18
N SER A 457 9.08 -2.34 38.35
CA SER A 457 8.90 -0.90 38.59
C SER A 457 8.37 -0.18 37.35
N GLN A 458 8.79 -0.57 36.17
CA GLN A 458 8.25 -0.04 34.91
C GLN A 458 6.78 -0.42 34.69
N PHE A 459 6.39 -1.68 34.94
CA PHE A 459 5.00 -2.12 34.83
C PHE A 459 4.06 -1.34 35.76
N ASN A 460 4.51 -0.98 36.97
CA ASN A 460 3.76 -0.14 37.89
C ASN A 460 3.59 1.30 37.37
N LEU A 461 4.56 1.85 36.63
CA LEU A 461 4.46 3.18 36.04
C LEU A 461 3.41 3.25 34.93
N TRP A 462 3.15 2.17 34.21
CA TRP A 462 2.18 2.14 33.12
C TRP A 462 0.72 2.06 33.56
N ASN A 463 0.44 1.92 34.89
CA ASN A 463 -0.90 1.88 35.46
C ASN A 463 -1.85 0.90 34.74
N LEU A 464 -1.36 -0.24 34.28
CA LEU A 464 -2.15 -1.21 33.51
C LEU A 464 -3.36 -1.72 34.30
N ASP A 465 -3.23 -1.87 35.61
CA ASP A 465 -4.31 -2.22 36.51
C ASP A 465 -5.48 -1.23 36.46
N LYS A 466 -5.17 0.07 36.50
CA LYS A 466 -6.17 1.13 36.44
C LYS A 466 -6.77 1.30 35.03
N ILE A 467 -5.97 1.01 34.00
CA ILE A 467 -6.43 1.07 32.61
C ILE A 467 -7.38 -0.09 32.30
N VAL A 468 -7.12 -1.27 32.85
CA VAL A 468 -7.90 -2.47 32.55
C VAL A 468 -9.16 -2.58 33.45
N PHE A 469 -9.04 -2.23 34.71
CA PHE A 469 -10.12 -2.36 35.72
C PHE A 469 -10.75 -1.00 36.04
N ASN A 470 -11.43 -0.40 35.07
CA ASN A 470 -12.16 0.87 35.26
C ASN A 470 -13.63 0.75 34.84
N SER A 471 -14.41 1.83 35.04
CA SER A 471 -15.84 1.87 34.75
C SER A 471 -16.20 1.69 33.28
N LEU A 472 -15.25 1.96 32.34
CA LEU A 472 -15.45 1.82 30.89
C LEU A 472 -15.33 0.36 30.42
N ASN A 473 -14.87 -0.57 31.26
CA ASN A 473 -14.73 -2.01 31.01
C ASN A 473 -14.07 -2.36 29.66
N PRO A 474 -12.84 -1.89 29.37
CA PRO A 474 -12.22 -2.07 28.06
C PRO A 474 -12.09 -3.53 27.63
N LEU A 475 -11.90 -4.48 28.57
CA LEU A 475 -11.77 -5.91 28.25
C LEU A 475 -13.02 -6.51 27.57
N GLN A 476 -14.20 -5.90 27.74
CA GLN A 476 -15.43 -6.33 27.06
C GLN A 476 -15.54 -5.82 25.62
N HIS A 477 -14.76 -4.78 25.26
CA HIS A 477 -14.87 -4.06 24.01
C HIS A 477 -13.66 -4.24 23.09
N ILE A 478 -12.63 -4.98 23.53
CA ILE A 478 -11.45 -5.33 22.75
C ILE A 478 -11.53 -6.79 22.26
N SER A 479 -10.59 -7.19 21.40
CA SER A 479 -10.47 -8.59 20.95
C SER A 479 -10.34 -9.55 22.15
N GLN A 480 -11.20 -10.56 22.18
CA GLN A 480 -11.20 -11.58 23.25
C GLN A 480 -9.84 -12.30 23.34
N GLY A 481 -9.17 -12.55 22.21
CA GLY A 481 -7.84 -13.17 22.20
C GLY A 481 -6.79 -12.32 22.92
N VAL A 482 -6.78 -11.01 22.70
CA VAL A 482 -5.88 -10.08 23.38
C VAL A 482 -6.20 -10.00 24.87
N ALA A 483 -7.49 -9.87 25.23
CA ALA A 483 -7.93 -9.82 26.62
C ALA A 483 -7.53 -11.07 27.41
N LEU A 484 -7.77 -12.27 26.86
CA LEU A 484 -7.41 -13.54 27.50
C LEU A 484 -5.89 -13.73 27.60
N CYS A 485 -5.13 -13.39 26.56
CA CYS A 485 -3.67 -13.44 26.59
C CYS A 485 -3.12 -12.58 27.72
N PHE A 486 -3.57 -11.32 27.79
CA PHE A 486 -3.16 -10.39 28.84
C PHE A 486 -3.52 -10.90 30.24
N LEU A 487 -4.76 -11.36 30.47
CA LEU A 487 -5.18 -11.89 31.76
C LEU A 487 -4.39 -13.14 32.20
N ASN A 488 -4.03 -13.99 31.27
CA ASN A 488 -3.20 -15.17 31.56
C ASN A 488 -1.77 -14.78 31.96
N LEU A 489 -1.17 -13.80 31.27
CA LEU A 489 0.13 -13.26 31.64
C LEU A 489 0.08 -12.56 33.00
N ALA A 490 -0.92 -11.72 33.21
CA ALA A 490 -1.10 -11.00 34.46
C ALA A 490 -1.20 -11.95 35.69
N ARG A 491 -1.90 -13.09 35.55
CA ARG A 491 -1.98 -14.13 36.59
C ARG A 491 -0.65 -14.85 36.75
N ARG A 492 -0.03 -15.29 35.65
CA ARG A 492 1.22 -16.06 35.69
C ARG A 492 2.34 -15.32 36.41
N PHE A 493 2.36 -14.00 36.29
CA PHE A 493 3.42 -13.15 36.80
C PHE A 493 2.99 -12.26 37.98
N ASN A 494 1.82 -12.49 38.52
CA ASN A 494 1.28 -11.76 39.68
C ASN A 494 1.36 -10.22 39.52
N LEU A 495 1.12 -9.71 38.30
CA LEU A 495 1.32 -8.31 37.95
C LEU A 495 0.48 -7.34 38.81
N PHE A 496 -0.58 -7.82 39.45
CA PHE A 496 -1.54 -7.02 40.23
C PHE A 496 -1.61 -7.38 41.71
N GLU A 497 -0.75 -8.29 42.18
CA GLU A 497 -0.63 -8.53 43.62
C GLU A 497 0.12 -7.34 44.25
N LYS A 498 -0.60 -6.53 45.00
CA LYS A 498 0.01 -5.53 45.87
C LYS A 498 0.87 -6.26 46.89
N ASN A 499 2.16 -5.91 47.00
CA ASN A 499 2.96 -6.19 48.17
C ASN A 499 2.24 -5.60 49.39
N THR A 500 1.43 -6.42 50.06
CA THR A 500 0.84 -6.11 51.37
C THR A 500 1.88 -6.41 52.43
N ASP A 501 3.01 -5.70 52.39
CA ASP A 501 3.92 -5.64 53.50
C ASP A 501 3.71 -4.30 54.22
N ASN A 502 3.26 -4.50 55.48
CA ASN A 502 3.15 -3.50 56.55
C ASN A 502 1.97 -2.51 56.51
N SER A 503 0.82 -2.97 56.99
CA SER A 503 0.16 -2.31 58.13
C SER A 503 -1.06 -3.14 58.59
N SER A 504 -0.98 -3.60 59.86
CA SER A 504 -2.06 -4.16 60.62
C SER A 504 -3.23 -3.20 60.76
N LEU A 505 -4.38 -3.58 60.21
CA LEU A 505 -5.72 -3.29 60.75
C LEU A 505 -6.77 -3.87 59.79
N SER A 506 -7.47 -4.91 60.29
CA SER A 506 -8.65 -5.49 59.61
C SER A 506 -9.82 -4.51 59.58
N PRO A 507 -10.75 -4.60 58.61
CA PRO A 507 -11.85 -5.55 58.76
C PRO A 507 -12.23 -6.34 57.50
N LYS A 508 -12.77 -7.50 57.75
CA LYS A 508 -13.40 -8.48 56.89
C LYS A 508 -14.39 -7.84 55.90
N THR A 509 -14.06 -7.81 54.62
CA THR A 509 -15.03 -7.83 53.53
C THR A 509 -14.49 -8.72 52.44
N SER A 510 -15.31 -9.65 52.00
CA SER A 510 -15.05 -10.74 51.05
C SER A 510 -14.29 -10.30 49.82
N THR A 511 -13.00 -10.56 49.77
CA THR A 511 -12.18 -10.49 48.58
C THR A 511 -12.47 -11.71 47.72
N HIS A 512 -13.57 -11.70 46.95
CA HIS A 512 -13.58 -12.46 45.72
C HIS A 512 -12.43 -11.93 44.86
N SER A 513 -11.47 -12.82 44.57
CA SER A 513 -10.29 -12.53 43.80
C SER A 513 -10.70 -11.71 42.56
N MET A 514 -10.09 -10.54 42.38
CA MET A 514 -10.31 -9.66 41.18
C MET A 514 -10.20 -10.44 39.87
N ALA A 515 -9.44 -11.53 39.83
CA ALA A 515 -9.31 -12.46 38.71
C ALA A 515 -10.60 -13.25 38.39
N GLU A 516 -11.42 -13.63 39.40
CA GLU A 516 -12.69 -14.34 39.18
C GLU A 516 -13.80 -13.40 38.71
N ILE A 517 -13.79 -12.14 39.13
CA ILE A 517 -14.73 -11.12 38.69
C ILE A 517 -14.45 -10.78 37.22
N SER A 518 -13.19 -10.71 36.85
CA SER A 518 -12.73 -10.39 35.47
C SER A 518 -13.12 -11.47 34.45
N LEU A 519 -13.01 -12.76 34.81
CA LEU A 519 -13.39 -13.87 33.88
C LEU A 519 -14.90 -13.95 33.66
N LYS A 520 -15.71 -13.70 34.68
CA LYS A 520 -17.18 -13.66 34.58
C LYS A 520 -17.67 -12.49 33.72
N HIS A 521 -16.89 -11.39 33.61
CA HIS A 521 -17.23 -10.24 32.77
C HIS A 521 -16.76 -10.37 31.33
N VAL A 522 -15.71 -11.15 31.06
CA VAL A 522 -15.19 -11.39 29.70
C VAL A 522 -15.94 -12.56 29.01
N LEU A 523 -16.55 -13.49 29.79
CA LEU A 523 -17.25 -14.67 29.27
C LEU A 523 -18.79 -14.48 29.19
N ARG A 524 -19.34 -13.34 29.61
CA ARG A 524 -20.71 -12.92 29.37
C ARG A 524 -20.78 -11.95 28.17
#